data_d6c65d4f065e0c48beaa0b8da0dbddc5
#
_entry.id   d6c65d4f065e0c48beaa0b8da0dbddc5
#
_cell.length_a   1.000
_cell.length_b   1.000
_cell.length_c   1.000
_cell.angle_alpha   90.00
_cell.angle_beta   90.00
_cell.angle_gamma   90.00
#
_symmetry.space_group_name_H-M   'P 1'
#
loop_
_entity.id
_entity.type
_entity.pdbx_description
1 polymer ?
#
loop_
_entity_poly.entity_id
_entity_poly.type
_entity_poly.pdbx_seq_one_letter_code
_entity_poly.pdbx_strand_id
1 'polypeptide(L)'
;YAWWYGKLIVLDENFQKINELSLIAPTADEGLIENHDSLLLTDNHYILTGYRQRKERINGRESSVVTLLLQEIKNNRVIFEWNSGDHPELIKESLTACNYKKDLDYVHFNSMIIDPSDNNLILSFRHTSAIYKIDRKTGEIIWRLGGKNDDFGLTPEQRFNFQHTASLTNDGYLMLYDNHTAEINTECAGNFSFLPRKTSRILKFKLDEKNKKILNWQEIPLSVYSEFMGNVFETEDKTYIVGYGSNKGKAAEELDKDGTPLWTFKLPDNLFTYRVYKYR
;
A
#
# COMPACT_ATOMS: atom_id res chain seq x y z
N TYR A 1 10.21 9.86 12.73
CA TYR A 1 9.88 9.40 11.38
C TYR A 1 10.67 10.26 10.41
N ALA A 2 11.57 9.64 9.63
CA ALA A 2 12.24 10.33 8.53
C ALA A 2 11.28 10.28 7.33
N TRP A 3 10.70 11.40 6.99
CA TRP A 3 9.98 11.57 5.75
C TRP A 3 11.03 11.65 4.64
N TRP A 4 11.05 10.66 3.77
CA TRP A 4 11.93 10.66 2.61
C TRP A 4 11.22 11.42 1.49
N TYR A 5 11.68 12.61 1.22
CA TYR A 5 11.23 13.42 0.10
C TYR A 5 12.26 13.39 -1.01
N GLY A 6 11.79 13.34 -2.23
CA GLY A 6 12.69 13.30 -3.37
C GLY A 6 12.00 13.57 -4.69
N LYS A 7 12.69 13.23 -5.75
CA LYS A 7 12.20 13.22 -7.12
C LYS A 7 12.33 11.80 -7.66
N LEU A 8 11.42 11.41 -8.54
CA LEU A 8 11.52 10.12 -9.23
C LEU A 8 12.47 10.28 -10.42
N ILE A 9 13.54 9.51 -10.41
CA ILE A 9 14.49 9.46 -11.52
C ILE A 9 14.10 8.29 -12.41
N VAL A 10 13.89 8.57 -13.70
CA VAL A 10 13.65 7.55 -14.71
C VAL A 10 14.97 7.23 -15.39
N LEU A 11 15.31 5.94 -15.42
CA LEU A 11 16.51 5.41 -16.05
C LEU A 11 16.14 4.59 -17.29
N ASP A 12 17.03 4.54 -18.29
CA ASP A 12 16.94 3.60 -19.42
C ASP A 12 17.46 2.21 -19.03
N GLU A 13 17.49 1.29 -19.99
CA GLU A 13 17.98 -0.08 -19.82
C GLU A 13 19.46 -0.18 -19.48
N ASN A 14 20.23 0.90 -19.68
CA ASN A 14 21.65 1.02 -19.31
C ASN A 14 21.87 1.74 -17.99
N PHE A 15 20.80 1.97 -17.22
CA PHE A 15 20.79 2.74 -15.95
C PHE A 15 21.24 4.20 -16.12
N GLN A 16 21.09 4.79 -17.34
CA GLN A 16 21.36 6.20 -17.56
C GLN A 16 20.09 7.02 -17.29
N LYS A 17 20.23 8.14 -16.60
CA LYS A 17 19.12 9.04 -16.30
C LYS A 17 18.57 9.64 -17.60
N ILE A 18 17.29 9.36 -17.90
CA ILE A 18 16.56 9.94 -19.05
C ILE A 18 15.54 10.98 -18.64
N ASN A 19 15.00 10.91 -17.42
CA ASN A 19 14.02 11.88 -16.94
C ASN A 19 14.07 12.03 -15.42
N GLU A 20 13.45 13.10 -14.92
CA GLU A 20 13.23 13.39 -13.51
C GLU A 20 11.81 13.91 -13.34
N LEU A 21 11.01 13.21 -12.55
CA LEU A 21 9.60 13.51 -12.35
C LEU A 21 9.37 14.08 -10.95
N SER A 22 8.43 15.02 -10.86
CA SER A 22 8.02 15.64 -9.61
C SER A 22 6.52 15.94 -9.64
N LEU A 23 5.93 16.16 -8.48
CA LEU A 23 4.57 16.69 -8.37
C LEU A 23 4.51 18.12 -8.91
N ILE A 24 3.35 18.54 -9.40
CA ILE A 24 3.14 19.89 -9.96
C ILE A 24 2.53 20.79 -8.88
N ALA A 25 3.16 21.95 -8.62
CA ALA A 25 2.63 23.01 -7.76
C ALA A 25 1.27 23.57 -8.31
N PRO A 26 0.41 24.20 -7.49
CA PRO A 26 0.70 24.87 -6.22
C PRO A 26 0.44 24.03 -4.97
N THR A 27 -0.09 22.83 -5.08
CA THR A 27 -0.43 22.00 -3.93
C THR A 27 0.77 21.25 -3.36
N ALA A 28 1.86 21.24 -4.11
CA ALA A 28 3.05 20.50 -3.77
C ALA A 28 4.10 21.38 -3.08
N ASP A 29 4.43 21.10 -1.82
CA ASP A 29 5.61 21.65 -1.19
C ASP A 29 6.84 21.25 -2.00
N GLU A 30 7.34 22.16 -2.84
CA GLU A 30 8.51 21.98 -3.70
C GLU A 30 8.44 20.81 -4.71
N GLY A 31 7.25 20.26 -5.01
CA GLY A 31 7.10 19.14 -5.94
C GLY A 31 7.67 17.80 -5.44
N LEU A 32 7.96 17.70 -4.15
CA LEU A 32 8.53 16.51 -3.55
C LEU A 32 7.55 15.35 -3.54
N ILE A 33 8.03 14.19 -3.97
CA ILE A 33 7.27 12.95 -3.98
C ILE A 33 7.54 12.13 -2.72
N GLU A 34 6.56 11.35 -2.36
CA GLU A 34 6.64 10.27 -1.41
C GLU A 34 7.16 9.02 -2.15
N ASN A 35 8.02 8.22 -1.54
CA ASN A 35 8.79 7.19 -2.24
C ASN A 35 8.28 5.76 -2.07
N HIS A 36 7.07 5.56 -1.53
CA HIS A 36 6.52 4.22 -1.39
C HIS A 36 6.11 3.62 -2.73
N ASP A 37 5.41 4.40 -3.56
CA ASP A 37 4.98 3.89 -4.86
C ASP A 37 4.70 5.00 -5.87
N SER A 38 4.94 4.69 -7.17
CA SER A 38 4.69 5.57 -8.30
C SER A 38 4.40 4.71 -9.53
N LEU A 39 3.57 5.19 -10.44
CA LEU A 39 3.26 4.48 -11.69
C LEU A 39 3.74 5.31 -12.88
N LEU A 40 4.63 4.75 -13.67
CA LEU A 40 5.03 5.27 -14.98
C LEU A 40 4.18 4.55 -16.05
N LEU A 41 3.23 5.25 -16.64
CA LEU A 41 2.33 4.69 -17.66
C LEU A 41 2.89 4.84 -19.07
N THR A 42 3.48 6.01 -19.33
CA THR A 42 4.29 6.32 -20.52
C THR A 42 5.29 7.40 -20.14
N ASP A 43 6.23 7.75 -21.01
CA ASP A 43 7.26 8.76 -20.78
C ASP A 43 6.71 10.13 -20.33
N ASN A 44 5.47 10.44 -20.67
CA ASN A 44 4.79 11.69 -20.34
C ASN A 44 3.46 11.53 -19.61
N HIS A 45 3.17 10.33 -19.11
CA HIS A 45 1.96 10.00 -18.37
C HIS A 45 2.29 9.13 -17.16
N TYR A 46 2.10 9.64 -15.95
CA TYR A 46 2.51 8.98 -14.72
C TYR A 46 1.61 9.40 -13.55
N ILE A 47 1.64 8.59 -12.48
CA ILE A 47 0.97 8.91 -11.22
C ILE A 47 2.03 8.96 -10.13
N LEU A 48 2.09 10.07 -9.42
CA LEU A 48 2.98 10.31 -8.30
C LEU A 48 2.19 10.57 -7.03
N THR A 49 2.83 10.27 -5.91
CA THR A 49 2.29 10.56 -4.57
C THR A 49 3.22 11.47 -3.79
N GLY A 50 2.64 12.21 -2.84
CA GLY A 50 3.37 13.04 -1.90
C GLY A 50 2.59 13.23 -0.62
N TYR A 51 3.26 13.62 0.44
CA TYR A 51 2.60 13.96 1.69
C TYR A 51 2.46 15.45 1.87
N ARG A 52 1.36 15.86 2.53
CA ARG A 52 1.05 17.25 2.86
C ARG A 52 0.69 17.37 4.33
N GLN A 53 1.15 18.41 4.96
CA GLN A 53 0.69 18.76 6.29
C GLN A 53 -0.60 19.58 6.20
N ARG A 54 -1.58 19.23 7.03
CA ARG A 54 -2.87 19.91 7.14
C ARG A 54 -3.27 20.01 8.60
N LYS A 55 -4.00 21.07 8.95
CA LYS A 55 -4.63 21.19 10.26
C LYS A 55 -6.04 20.63 10.20
N GLU A 56 -6.33 19.71 11.09
CA GLU A 56 -7.63 19.08 11.23
C GLU A 56 -8.10 19.10 12.68
N ARG A 57 -9.40 19.06 12.89
CA ARG A 57 -9.98 18.98 14.23
C ARG A 57 -10.31 17.52 14.58
N ILE A 58 -9.50 16.92 15.45
CA ILE A 58 -9.67 15.56 15.93
C ILE A 58 -10.13 15.58 17.37
N ASN A 59 -11.27 14.97 17.69
CA ASN A 59 -11.85 14.93 19.04
C ASN A 59 -11.92 16.32 19.70
N GLY A 60 -12.29 17.35 18.91
CA GLY A 60 -12.43 18.73 19.37
C GLY A 60 -11.12 19.53 19.52
N ARG A 61 -9.97 18.93 19.25
CA ARG A 61 -8.64 19.57 19.32
C ARG A 61 -8.05 19.77 17.94
N GLU A 62 -7.40 20.91 17.70
CA GLU A 62 -6.62 21.12 16.48
C GLU A 62 -5.40 20.20 16.48
N SER A 63 -5.22 19.46 15.40
CA SER A 63 -4.13 18.51 15.18
C SER A 63 -3.46 18.80 13.86
N SER A 64 -2.13 18.65 13.80
CA SER A 64 -1.42 18.55 12.53
C SER A 64 -1.53 17.11 12.02
N VAL A 65 -2.04 16.95 10.83
CA VAL A 65 -2.13 15.64 10.15
C VAL A 65 -1.29 15.64 8.88
N VAL A 66 -0.88 14.46 8.48
CA VAL A 66 -0.20 14.23 7.20
C VAL A 66 -1.18 13.55 6.27
N THR A 67 -1.50 14.22 5.18
CA THR A 67 -2.40 13.73 4.14
C THR A 67 -1.61 13.20 2.95
N LEU A 68 -2.13 12.17 2.31
CA LEU A 68 -1.63 11.69 1.03
C LEU A 68 -2.18 12.59 -0.09
N LEU A 69 -1.31 13.12 -0.92
CA LEU A 69 -1.63 13.72 -2.20
C LEU A 69 -1.23 12.74 -3.31
N LEU A 70 -2.14 12.45 -4.23
CA LEU A 70 -1.90 11.70 -5.45
C LEU A 70 -2.21 12.59 -6.64
N GLN A 71 -1.27 12.69 -7.58
CA GLN A 71 -1.47 13.40 -8.85
C GLN A 71 -1.23 12.47 -10.03
N GLU A 72 -2.20 12.39 -10.91
CA GLU A 72 -2.02 11.85 -12.24
C GLU A 72 -1.65 12.99 -13.19
N ILE A 73 -0.48 12.87 -13.80
CA ILE A 73 0.14 13.90 -14.61
C ILE A 73 0.32 13.38 -16.03
N LYS A 74 -0.20 14.12 -17.00
CA LYS A 74 -0.04 13.81 -18.42
C LYS A 74 0.36 15.08 -19.18
N ASN A 75 1.43 14.98 -19.98
CA ASN A 75 1.97 16.13 -20.74
C ASN A 75 2.22 17.35 -19.84
N ASN A 76 2.83 17.15 -18.67
CA ASN A 76 3.09 18.19 -17.66
C ASN A 76 1.84 18.92 -17.14
N ARG A 77 0.67 18.27 -17.18
CA ARG A 77 -0.57 18.79 -16.61
C ARG A 77 -1.17 17.77 -15.65
N VAL A 78 -1.62 18.21 -14.51
CA VAL A 78 -2.45 17.41 -13.61
C VAL A 78 -3.79 17.17 -14.27
N ILE A 79 -4.14 15.91 -14.53
CA ILE A 79 -5.42 15.51 -15.13
C ILE A 79 -6.36 14.86 -14.10
N PHE A 80 -5.81 14.40 -12.98
CA PHE A 80 -6.55 13.92 -11.82
C PHE A 80 -5.72 14.18 -10.55
N GLU A 81 -6.39 14.62 -9.50
CA GLU A 81 -5.79 14.80 -8.18
C GLU A 81 -6.71 14.20 -7.12
N TRP A 82 -6.11 13.51 -6.16
CA TRP A 82 -6.81 12.97 -5.00
C TRP A 82 -6.04 13.27 -3.72
N ASN A 83 -6.75 13.69 -2.68
CA ASN A 83 -6.13 13.98 -1.39
C ASN A 83 -6.90 13.30 -0.27
N SER A 84 -6.21 12.51 0.55
CA SER A 84 -6.84 11.85 1.70
C SER A 84 -7.44 12.85 2.71
N GLY A 85 -6.97 14.10 2.71
CA GLY A 85 -7.51 15.18 3.55
C GLY A 85 -8.92 15.62 3.16
N ASP A 86 -9.38 15.29 1.97
CA ASP A 86 -10.74 15.56 1.52
C ASP A 86 -11.72 14.42 1.90
N HIS A 87 -11.19 13.38 2.57
CA HIS A 87 -11.90 12.20 3.08
C HIS A 87 -11.73 12.10 4.61
N PRO A 88 -12.40 12.95 5.41
CA PRO A 88 -12.21 13.02 6.86
C PRO A 88 -12.59 11.74 7.60
N GLU A 89 -13.39 10.86 7.00
CA GLU A 89 -13.71 9.53 7.52
C GLU A 89 -12.48 8.66 7.69
N LEU A 90 -11.43 8.82 6.86
CA LEU A 90 -10.20 8.03 6.92
C LEU A 90 -9.44 8.23 8.25
N ILE A 91 -9.56 9.41 8.87
CA ILE A 91 -8.98 9.66 10.21
C ILE A 91 -9.64 8.73 11.25
N LYS A 92 -10.97 8.53 11.16
CA LYS A 92 -11.72 7.64 12.06
C LYS A 92 -11.45 6.16 11.77
N GLU A 93 -11.15 5.84 10.52
CA GLU A 93 -10.80 4.48 10.09
C GLU A 93 -9.38 4.09 10.52
N SER A 94 -8.50 5.06 10.77
CA SER A 94 -7.12 4.80 11.19
C SER A 94 -7.05 4.02 12.51
N LEU A 95 -6.13 3.06 12.56
CA LEU A 95 -5.79 2.29 13.76
C LEU A 95 -4.69 2.97 14.61
N THR A 96 -4.18 4.12 14.14
CA THR A 96 -3.04 4.81 14.77
C THR A 96 -3.36 6.25 15.16
N ALA A 97 -4.40 6.85 14.60
CA ALA A 97 -4.67 8.30 14.66
C ALA A 97 -5.88 8.68 15.53
N CYS A 98 -6.27 7.85 16.51
CA CYS A 98 -7.38 8.16 17.40
C CYS A 98 -7.01 9.15 18.52
N ASN A 99 -5.73 9.24 18.87
CA ASN A 99 -5.21 10.11 19.91
C ASN A 99 -4.50 11.30 19.30
N TYR A 100 -4.68 12.48 19.95
CA TYR A 100 -3.98 13.69 19.54
C TYR A 100 -2.47 13.48 19.58
N LYS A 101 -1.83 13.62 18.40
CA LYS A 101 -0.36 13.68 18.24
C LYS A 101 -0.04 14.73 17.18
N LYS A 102 1.15 15.31 17.26
CA LYS A 102 1.66 16.16 16.18
C LYS A 102 1.97 15.30 14.95
N ASP A 103 1.63 15.81 13.78
CA ASP A 103 1.95 15.20 12.47
C ASP A 103 1.45 13.75 12.34
N LEU A 104 0.15 13.55 12.58
CA LEU A 104 -0.51 12.26 12.47
C LEU A 104 -0.57 11.79 11.01
N ASP A 105 0.19 10.77 10.69
CA ASP A 105 0.05 9.99 9.46
C ASP A 105 -1.05 8.95 9.66
N TYR A 106 -2.26 9.25 9.21
CA TYR A 106 -3.42 8.41 9.50
C TYR A 106 -3.72 7.37 8.42
N VAL A 107 -3.23 7.53 7.20
CA VAL A 107 -3.39 6.53 6.13
C VAL A 107 -2.15 5.68 5.91
N HIS A 108 -0.98 6.28 5.85
CA HIS A 108 0.30 5.65 5.51
C HIS A 108 0.20 4.80 4.25
N PHE A 109 0.12 5.48 3.13
CA PHE A 109 0.08 4.87 1.80
C PHE A 109 1.32 4.00 1.55
N ASN A 110 1.15 2.86 0.86
CA ASN A 110 2.31 2.04 0.52
C ASN A 110 2.25 1.35 -0.86
N SER A 111 1.10 1.30 -1.51
CA SER A 111 1.05 0.79 -2.90
C SER A 111 -0.19 1.24 -3.64
N MET A 112 -0.09 1.30 -4.97
CA MET A 112 -1.20 1.56 -5.87
C MET A 112 -1.18 0.67 -7.10
N ILE A 113 -2.37 0.38 -7.62
CA ILE A 113 -2.59 -0.32 -8.88
C ILE A 113 -3.70 0.41 -9.66
N ILE A 114 -3.61 0.37 -10.98
CA ILE A 114 -4.76 0.66 -11.84
C ILE A 114 -5.45 -0.67 -12.12
N ASP A 115 -6.73 -0.78 -11.76
CA ASP A 115 -7.51 -1.97 -12.08
C ASP A 115 -7.76 -2.02 -13.59
N PRO A 116 -7.29 -3.07 -14.29
CA PRO A 116 -7.45 -3.18 -15.73
C PRO A 116 -8.90 -3.37 -16.18
N SER A 117 -9.80 -3.73 -15.27
CA SER A 117 -11.21 -4.00 -15.58
C SER A 117 -12.03 -2.71 -15.76
N ASP A 118 -11.68 -1.64 -15.05
CA ASP A 118 -12.47 -0.40 -15.03
C ASP A 118 -11.63 0.90 -14.98
N ASN A 119 -10.30 0.77 -14.98
CA ASN A 119 -9.36 1.88 -14.88
C ASN A 119 -9.38 2.67 -13.55
N ASN A 120 -10.03 2.17 -12.53
CA ASN A 120 -10.01 2.79 -11.21
C ASN A 120 -8.73 2.49 -10.44
N LEU A 121 -8.46 3.27 -9.39
CA LEU A 121 -7.28 3.09 -8.55
C LEU A 121 -7.58 2.15 -7.38
N ILE A 122 -6.66 1.24 -7.09
CA ILE A 122 -6.66 0.43 -5.88
C ILE A 122 -5.47 0.88 -5.04
N LEU A 123 -5.73 1.40 -3.84
CA LEU A 123 -4.73 1.95 -2.93
C LEU A 123 -4.64 1.12 -1.65
N SER A 124 -3.43 0.87 -1.18
CA SER A 124 -3.19 0.20 0.10
C SER A 124 -2.78 1.21 1.17
N PHE A 125 -3.54 1.30 2.26
CA PHE A 125 -3.26 2.15 3.40
C PHE A 125 -2.93 1.31 4.64
N ARG A 126 -1.69 1.41 5.07
CA ARG A 126 -1.16 0.63 6.19
C ARG A 126 -1.89 0.94 7.51
N HIS A 127 -2.05 2.22 7.83
CA HIS A 127 -2.58 2.63 9.13
C HIS A 127 -4.09 2.45 9.29
N THR A 128 -4.81 2.21 8.20
CA THR A 128 -6.22 1.78 8.26
C THR A 128 -6.38 0.27 8.19
N SER A 129 -5.30 -0.47 7.90
CA SER A 129 -5.33 -1.92 7.61
C SER A 129 -6.37 -2.28 6.54
N ALA A 130 -6.42 -1.49 5.48
CA ALA A 130 -7.42 -1.65 4.42
C ALA A 130 -6.87 -1.33 3.03
N ILE A 131 -7.54 -1.91 2.04
CA ILE A 131 -7.38 -1.61 0.62
C ILE A 131 -8.61 -0.84 0.17
N TYR A 132 -8.42 0.20 -0.62
CA TYR A 132 -9.46 1.10 -1.10
C TYR A 132 -9.50 1.09 -2.62
N LYS A 133 -10.68 1.00 -3.21
CA LYS A 133 -10.86 1.31 -4.63
C LYS A 133 -11.43 2.72 -4.76
N ILE A 134 -10.76 3.53 -5.56
CA ILE A 134 -11.08 4.93 -5.78
C ILE A 134 -11.51 5.12 -7.23
N ASP A 135 -12.64 5.76 -7.44
CA ASP A 135 -13.05 6.20 -8.78
C ASP A 135 -12.05 7.23 -9.30
N ARG A 136 -11.37 6.91 -10.39
CA ARG A 136 -10.29 7.74 -10.96
C ARG A 136 -10.81 8.99 -11.69
N LYS A 137 -12.12 9.20 -11.74
CA LYS A 137 -12.74 10.40 -12.34
C LYS A 137 -13.30 11.32 -11.28
N THR A 138 -13.94 10.76 -10.25
CA THR A 138 -14.64 11.54 -9.23
C THR A 138 -13.85 11.67 -7.92
N GLY A 139 -12.92 10.74 -7.65
CA GLY A 139 -12.19 10.63 -6.37
C GLY A 139 -12.98 9.93 -5.28
N GLU A 140 -14.19 9.46 -5.55
CA GLU A 140 -15.05 8.77 -4.57
C GLU A 140 -14.48 7.40 -4.20
N ILE A 141 -14.60 7.00 -2.93
CA ILE A 141 -14.26 5.66 -2.48
C ILE A 141 -15.37 4.69 -2.88
N ILE A 142 -15.07 3.78 -3.82
CA ILE A 142 -16.03 2.79 -4.34
C ILE A 142 -16.24 1.66 -3.34
N TRP A 143 -15.14 1.16 -2.74
CA TRP A 143 -15.19 0.12 -1.72
C TRP A 143 -13.94 0.10 -0.84
N ARG A 144 -14.09 -0.57 0.30
CA ARG A 144 -13.05 -0.87 1.29
C ARG A 144 -12.97 -2.37 1.53
N LEU A 145 -11.78 -2.94 1.42
CA LEU A 145 -11.51 -4.32 1.83
C LEU A 145 -10.64 -4.28 3.09
N GLY A 146 -11.14 -4.80 4.19
CA GLY A 146 -10.44 -4.79 5.48
C GLY A 146 -10.68 -3.52 6.29
N GLY A 147 -9.88 -3.34 7.36
CA GLY A 147 -10.02 -2.22 8.28
C GLY A 147 -11.30 -2.23 9.11
N LYS A 148 -11.66 -1.06 9.67
CA LYS A 148 -12.85 -0.88 10.51
C LYS A 148 -14.16 -0.90 9.71
N ASN A 149 -14.12 -0.37 8.49
CA ASN A 149 -15.28 -0.18 7.62
C ASN A 149 -15.22 -1.11 6.41
N ASP A 150 -14.90 -2.38 6.66
CA ASP A 150 -14.83 -3.41 5.64
C ASP A 150 -16.19 -3.63 4.97
N ASP A 151 -16.26 -3.45 3.64
CA ASP A 151 -17.46 -3.63 2.83
C ASP A 151 -17.74 -5.10 2.48
N PHE A 152 -16.74 -6.00 2.61
CA PHE A 152 -16.81 -7.39 2.14
C PHE A 152 -17.10 -8.40 3.23
N GLY A 153 -17.15 -7.98 4.49
CA GLY A 153 -17.46 -8.86 5.62
C GLY A 153 -16.40 -9.91 5.90
N LEU A 154 -15.10 -9.51 5.90
CA LEU A 154 -14.00 -10.43 6.15
C LEU A 154 -14.15 -11.17 7.49
N THR A 155 -14.00 -12.50 7.45
CA THR A 155 -13.93 -13.32 8.67
C THR A 155 -12.63 -13.03 9.44
N PRO A 156 -12.53 -13.42 10.73
CA PRO A 156 -11.30 -13.23 11.51
C PRO A 156 -10.04 -13.83 10.86
N GLU A 157 -10.18 -14.95 10.13
CA GLU A 157 -9.09 -15.62 9.41
C GLU A 157 -8.63 -14.82 8.19
N GLN A 158 -9.57 -14.13 7.54
CA GLN A 158 -9.33 -13.32 6.34
C GLN A 158 -8.79 -11.93 6.66
N ARG A 159 -8.98 -11.45 7.88
CA ARG A 159 -8.53 -10.12 8.29
C ARG A 159 -7.02 -10.02 8.28
N PHE A 160 -6.53 -8.93 7.75
CA PHE A 160 -5.12 -8.56 7.67
C PHE A 160 -4.87 -7.25 8.42
N ASN A 161 -3.62 -6.98 8.77
CA ASN A 161 -3.28 -5.70 9.35
C ASN A 161 -1.88 -5.21 8.98
N PHE A 162 -1.78 -3.90 8.83
CA PHE A 162 -0.56 -3.17 8.46
C PHE A 162 0.11 -3.72 7.19
N GLN A 163 -0.70 -4.22 6.26
CA GLN A 163 -0.30 -4.84 5.00
C GLN A 163 0.51 -3.90 4.12
N HIS A 164 1.28 -4.50 3.22
CA HIS A 164 2.01 -3.81 2.16
C HIS A 164 1.72 -4.45 0.80
N THR A 165 2.01 -3.70 -0.24
CA THR A 165 2.03 -4.13 -1.64
C THR A 165 0.78 -4.93 -2.05
N ALA A 166 -0.32 -4.21 -2.33
CA ALA A 166 -1.41 -4.80 -3.07
C ALA A 166 -1.02 -4.97 -4.55
N SER A 167 -1.38 -6.10 -5.14
CA SER A 167 -1.16 -6.43 -6.56
C SER A 167 -2.34 -7.24 -7.10
N LEU A 168 -2.46 -7.31 -8.43
CA LEU A 168 -3.44 -8.17 -9.09
C LEU A 168 -2.71 -9.35 -9.76
N THR A 169 -3.23 -10.56 -9.54
CA THR A 169 -2.74 -11.76 -10.22
C THR A 169 -3.37 -11.89 -11.61
N ASN A 170 -2.76 -12.67 -12.49
CA ASN A 170 -3.26 -12.89 -13.86
C ASN A 170 -4.67 -13.50 -13.90
N ASP A 171 -5.05 -14.28 -12.89
CA ASP A 171 -6.38 -14.87 -12.73
C ASP A 171 -7.35 -13.96 -11.93
N GLY A 172 -6.94 -12.72 -11.67
CA GLY A 172 -7.77 -11.64 -11.12
C GLY A 172 -8.05 -11.75 -9.63
N TYR A 173 -7.10 -12.29 -8.86
CA TYR A 173 -7.11 -12.12 -7.41
C TYR A 173 -6.44 -10.80 -7.04
N LEU A 174 -6.99 -10.12 -6.06
CA LEU A 174 -6.27 -9.10 -5.31
C LEU A 174 -5.36 -9.79 -4.29
N MET A 175 -4.05 -9.60 -4.43
CA MET A 175 -3.03 -10.21 -3.59
C MET A 175 -2.33 -9.15 -2.77
N LEU A 176 -1.99 -9.46 -1.52
CA LEU A 176 -1.30 -8.56 -0.62
C LEU A 176 -0.30 -9.29 0.29
N TYR A 177 0.73 -8.56 0.72
CA TYR A 177 1.64 -8.97 1.77
C TYR A 177 1.07 -8.53 3.11
N ASP A 178 0.54 -9.47 3.90
CA ASP A 178 0.04 -9.20 5.25
C ASP A 178 1.19 -9.28 6.25
N ASN A 179 1.66 -8.12 6.71
CA ASN A 179 2.71 -8.04 7.74
C ASN A 179 2.25 -8.66 9.06
N HIS A 180 0.95 -8.55 9.31
CA HIS A 180 0.33 -9.08 10.52
C HIS A 180 0.99 -8.56 11.80
N THR A 181 1.26 -7.25 11.83
CA THR A 181 1.90 -6.57 12.96
C THR A 181 1.07 -6.72 14.23
N ALA A 182 1.67 -7.21 15.30
CA ALA A 182 0.96 -7.53 16.54
C ALA A 182 0.52 -6.28 17.34
N GLU A 183 1.15 -5.13 17.11
CA GLU A 183 0.88 -3.92 17.86
C GLU A 183 -0.17 -3.04 17.19
N ILE A 184 -1.41 -3.15 17.64
CA ILE A 184 -2.45 -2.17 17.36
C ILE A 184 -2.67 -1.36 18.64
N ASN A 185 -2.74 -0.04 18.50
CA ASN A 185 -3.20 0.79 19.60
C ASN A 185 -4.68 0.45 19.88
N THR A 186 -4.94 -0.25 20.99
CA THR A 186 -6.26 -0.73 21.35
C THR A 186 -7.28 0.39 21.51
N GLU A 187 -6.87 1.61 21.89
CA GLU A 187 -7.73 2.78 21.94
C GLU A 187 -8.21 3.21 20.56
N CYS A 188 -7.39 3.00 19.52
CA CYS A 188 -7.71 3.32 18.13
C CYS A 188 -8.46 2.18 17.42
N ALA A 189 -8.30 0.96 17.88
CA ALA A 189 -8.82 -0.22 17.18
C ALA A 189 -10.38 -0.27 17.16
N GLY A 190 -11.05 0.23 18.22
CA GLY A 190 -12.49 0.07 18.35
C GLY A 190 -12.86 -1.41 18.33
N ASN A 191 -13.75 -1.79 17.40
CA ASN A 191 -14.16 -3.18 17.19
C ASN A 191 -13.26 -3.95 16.22
N PHE A 192 -12.20 -3.35 15.70
CA PHE A 192 -11.27 -4.05 14.80
C PHE A 192 -10.45 -5.06 15.58
N SER A 193 -10.52 -6.31 15.15
CA SER A 193 -9.75 -7.42 15.70
C SER A 193 -9.26 -8.35 14.59
N PHE A 194 -8.19 -9.07 14.85
CA PHE A 194 -7.62 -10.07 13.95
C PHE A 194 -7.06 -11.23 14.77
N LEU A 195 -6.86 -12.38 14.13
CA LEU A 195 -6.24 -13.52 14.78
C LEU A 195 -4.73 -13.32 14.88
N PRO A 196 -4.11 -13.41 16.08
CA PRO A 196 -2.67 -13.30 16.22
C PRO A 196 -1.93 -14.39 15.44
N ARG A 197 -0.83 -14.02 14.78
CA ARG A 197 0.04 -14.94 14.04
C ARG A 197 1.49 -14.72 14.38
N LYS A 198 2.30 -15.75 14.17
CA LYS A 198 3.76 -15.71 14.45
C LYS A 198 4.57 -15.24 13.24
N THR A 199 4.00 -15.32 12.04
CA THR A 199 4.66 -14.98 10.77
C THR A 199 3.77 -14.10 9.92
N SER A 200 4.38 -13.36 9.01
CA SER A 200 3.67 -12.69 7.92
C SER A 200 3.10 -13.74 6.95
N ARG A 201 2.23 -13.31 6.03
CA ARG A 201 1.61 -14.21 5.04
C ARG A 201 1.27 -13.49 3.75
N ILE A 202 1.05 -14.26 2.71
CA ILE A 202 0.41 -13.80 1.48
C ILE A 202 -1.09 -14.06 1.60
N LEU A 203 -1.90 -13.07 1.28
CA LEU A 203 -3.36 -13.23 1.11
C LEU A 203 -3.76 -12.93 -0.32
N LYS A 204 -4.68 -13.74 -0.83
CA LYS A 204 -5.29 -13.56 -2.16
C LYS A 204 -6.81 -13.59 -2.02
N PHE A 205 -7.49 -12.60 -2.60
CA PHE A 205 -8.95 -12.48 -2.57
C PHE A 205 -9.52 -12.39 -3.98
N LYS A 206 -10.46 -13.28 -4.31
CA LYS A 206 -11.29 -13.14 -5.50
C LYS A 206 -12.56 -12.39 -5.10
N LEU A 207 -12.74 -11.20 -5.64
CA LEU A 207 -13.82 -10.29 -5.23
C LEU A 207 -14.98 -10.30 -6.22
N ASP A 208 -16.20 -10.31 -5.71
CA ASP A 208 -17.38 -9.79 -6.40
C ASP A 208 -17.60 -8.35 -5.93
N GLU A 209 -17.01 -7.42 -6.64
CA GLU A 209 -17.04 -6.01 -6.26
C GLU A 209 -18.44 -5.41 -6.28
N LYS A 210 -19.31 -5.88 -7.19
CA LYS A 210 -20.66 -5.39 -7.33
C LYS A 210 -21.53 -5.75 -6.12
N ASN A 211 -21.40 -6.98 -5.63
CA ASN A 211 -22.19 -7.49 -4.51
C ASN A 211 -21.43 -7.42 -3.18
N LYS A 212 -20.21 -6.89 -3.18
CA LYS A 212 -19.33 -6.79 -2.00
C LYS A 212 -19.13 -8.13 -1.30
N LYS A 213 -18.73 -9.16 -2.06
CA LYS A 213 -18.56 -10.52 -1.55
C LYS A 213 -17.18 -11.07 -1.87
N ILE A 214 -16.64 -11.88 -0.96
CA ILE A 214 -15.49 -12.72 -1.22
C ILE A 214 -15.95 -13.98 -1.91
N LEU A 215 -15.59 -14.17 -3.18
CA LEU A 215 -15.89 -15.38 -3.96
C LEU A 215 -14.98 -16.54 -3.59
N ASN A 216 -13.71 -16.22 -3.37
CA ASN A 216 -12.69 -17.17 -2.93
C ASN A 216 -11.54 -16.42 -2.24
N TRP A 217 -10.80 -17.11 -1.39
CA TRP A 217 -9.58 -16.59 -0.79
C TRP A 217 -8.55 -17.68 -0.54
N GLN A 218 -7.31 -17.29 -0.48
CA GLN A 218 -6.17 -18.18 -0.25
C GLN A 218 -5.20 -17.51 0.72
N GLU A 219 -4.55 -18.32 1.53
CA GLU A 219 -3.49 -17.93 2.42
C GLU A 219 -2.25 -18.77 2.16
N ILE A 220 -1.09 -18.13 2.08
CA ILE A 220 0.20 -18.78 2.04
C ILE A 220 1.02 -18.27 3.21
N PRO A 221 1.22 -19.05 4.27
CA PRO A 221 2.05 -18.66 5.41
C PRO A 221 3.49 -18.44 4.95
N LEU A 222 4.13 -17.38 5.44
CA LEU A 222 5.54 -17.11 5.18
C LEU A 222 6.39 -17.68 6.29
N SER A 223 7.67 -17.96 5.98
CA SER A 223 8.61 -18.59 6.90
C SER A 223 9.10 -17.67 8.03
N VAL A 224 8.89 -16.35 7.88
CA VAL A 224 9.37 -15.33 8.83
C VAL A 224 8.33 -14.24 9.06
N TYR A 225 8.50 -13.52 10.15
CA TYR A 225 7.77 -12.31 10.45
C TYR A 225 8.51 -11.08 9.91
N SER A 226 7.77 -10.15 9.33
CA SER A 226 8.24 -8.84 8.91
C SER A 226 7.27 -7.77 9.40
N GLU A 227 7.73 -6.93 10.31
CA GLU A 227 6.89 -5.94 10.99
C GLU A 227 6.37 -4.84 10.05
N PHE A 228 7.19 -4.44 9.08
CA PHE A 228 6.88 -3.40 8.09
C PHE A 228 7.61 -3.63 6.78
N MET A 229 7.19 -2.92 5.73
CA MET A 229 7.66 -3.12 4.36
C MET A 229 7.29 -4.51 3.82
N GLY A 230 7.97 -4.94 2.78
CA GLY A 230 7.75 -6.23 2.13
C GLY A 230 6.80 -6.15 0.95
N ASN A 231 6.89 -7.17 0.12
CA ASN A 231 6.09 -7.27 -1.08
C ASN A 231 5.89 -8.71 -1.53
N VAL A 232 4.89 -8.91 -2.38
CA VAL A 232 4.69 -10.14 -3.12
C VAL A 232 4.21 -9.85 -4.53
N PHE A 233 4.77 -10.57 -5.50
CA PHE A 233 4.34 -10.57 -6.90
C PHE A 233 4.21 -11.99 -7.41
N GLU A 234 3.14 -12.27 -8.15
CA GLU A 234 2.99 -13.52 -8.89
C GLU A 234 3.74 -13.40 -10.23
N THR A 235 4.58 -14.39 -10.53
CA THR A 235 5.29 -14.48 -11.80
C THR A 235 4.40 -15.09 -12.88
N GLU A 236 4.84 -15.06 -14.14
CA GLU A 236 4.15 -15.74 -15.24
C GLU A 236 4.08 -17.26 -15.04
N ASP A 237 5.09 -17.83 -14.37
CA ASP A 237 5.15 -19.27 -14.05
C ASP A 237 4.33 -19.63 -12.80
N LYS A 238 3.56 -18.65 -12.26
CA LYS A 238 2.74 -18.79 -11.05
C LYS A 238 3.52 -19.13 -9.78
N THR A 239 4.76 -18.69 -9.72
CA THR A 239 5.55 -18.63 -8.49
C THR A 239 5.38 -17.26 -7.84
N TYR A 240 5.80 -17.12 -6.58
CA TYR A 240 5.71 -15.85 -5.85
C TYR A 240 7.11 -15.32 -5.55
N ILE A 241 7.38 -14.09 -5.97
CA ILE A 241 8.57 -13.34 -5.50
C ILE A 241 8.15 -12.60 -4.25
N VAL A 242 8.78 -12.92 -3.13
CA VAL A 242 8.51 -12.35 -1.82
C VAL A 242 9.73 -11.57 -1.34
N GLY A 243 9.54 -10.30 -1.04
CA GLY A 243 10.51 -9.47 -0.31
C GLY A 243 10.09 -9.37 1.16
N TYR A 244 11.03 -9.60 2.08
CA TYR A 244 10.74 -9.71 3.51
C TYR A 244 10.92 -8.40 4.29
N GLY A 245 11.03 -7.27 3.58
CA GLY A 245 11.02 -5.94 4.19
C GLY A 245 11.98 -5.81 5.37
N SER A 246 11.43 -5.55 6.54
CA SER A 246 12.19 -5.33 7.79
C SER A 246 12.84 -6.57 8.39
N ASN A 247 12.62 -7.77 7.82
CA ASN A 247 13.27 -8.98 8.34
C ASN A 247 14.79 -8.91 8.12
N LYS A 248 15.53 -9.15 9.19
CA LYS A 248 16.99 -9.18 9.14
C LYS A 248 17.48 -10.55 8.67
N GLY A 249 18.45 -10.55 7.77
CA GLY A 249 19.07 -11.76 7.23
C GLY A 249 18.35 -12.36 6.03
N LYS A 250 17.02 -12.56 6.07
CA LYS A 250 16.25 -13.06 4.93
C LYS A 250 15.65 -11.88 4.15
N ALA A 251 16.20 -11.60 2.98
CA ALA A 251 15.76 -10.46 2.16
C ALA A 251 14.65 -10.84 1.18
N ALA A 252 14.76 -11.98 0.52
CA ALA A 252 13.77 -12.42 -0.47
C ALA A 252 13.74 -13.94 -0.64
N GLU A 253 12.62 -14.42 -1.16
CA GLU A 253 12.42 -15.79 -1.63
C GLU A 253 11.61 -15.81 -2.92
N GLU A 254 11.84 -16.81 -3.74
CA GLU A 254 10.87 -17.27 -4.70
C GLU A 254 10.22 -18.53 -4.14
N LEU A 255 8.90 -18.52 -4.08
CA LEU A 255 8.10 -19.62 -3.58
C LEU A 255 7.34 -20.26 -4.75
N ASP A 256 7.14 -21.57 -4.70
CA ASP A 256 6.20 -22.23 -5.60
C ASP A 256 4.74 -21.85 -5.24
N LYS A 257 3.78 -22.37 -6.01
CA LYS A 257 2.35 -22.11 -5.81
C LYS A 257 1.81 -22.55 -4.43
N ASP A 258 2.50 -23.46 -3.75
CA ASP A 258 2.14 -24.04 -2.46
C ASP A 258 2.92 -23.37 -1.30
N GLY A 259 3.78 -22.39 -1.62
CA GLY A 259 4.57 -21.64 -0.65
C GLY A 259 5.91 -22.30 -0.29
N THR A 260 6.36 -23.32 -1.03
CA THR A 260 7.66 -23.95 -0.83
C THR A 260 8.77 -23.10 -1.43
N PRO A 261 9.85 -22.78 -0.71
CA PRO A 261 10.95 -22.01 -1.25
C PRO A 261 11.69 -22.73 -2.39
N LEU A 262 11.79 -22.06 -3.54
CA LEU A 262 12.62 -22.49 -4.68
C LEU A 262 14.03 -21.95 -4.56
N TRP A 263 14.18 -20.72 -4.08
CA TRP A 263 15.45 -20.13 -3.69
C TRP A 263 15.25 -19.09 -2.58
N THR A 264 16.33 -18.78 -1.87
CA THR A 264 16.37 -17.76 -0.81
C THR A 264 17.55 -16.83 -1.03
N PHE A 265 17.30 -15.53 -0.96
CA PHE A 265 18.32 -14.49 -0.96
C PHE A 265 18.46 -13.88 0.44
N LYS A 266 19.70 -13.84 0.93
CA LYS A 266 20.03 -13.30 2.25
C LYS A 266 20.89 -12.05 2.14
N LEU A 267 20.69 -11.13 3.04
CA LEU A 267 21.53 -9.95 3.24
C LEU A 267 22.23 -10.05 4.60
N PRO A 268 23.35 -9.34 4.80
CA PRO A 268 23.91 -9.13 6.13
C PRO A 268 22.87 -8.58 7.12
N ASP A 269 22.98 -8.96 8.40
CA ASP A 269 21.96 -8.65 9.42
C ASP A 269 21.72 -7.15 9.68
N ASN A 270 22.60 -6.28 9.21
CA ASN A 270 22.46 -4.84 9.29
C ASN A 270 21.74 -4.22 8.06
N LEU A 271 21.36 -5.03 7.07
CA LEU A 271 20.68 -4.59 5.86
C LEU A 271 19.29 -5.21 5.79
N PHE A 272 18.38 -4.49 5.13
CA PHE A 272 17.03 -4.94 4.81
C PHE A 272 16.62 -4.35 3.44
N THR A 273 15.53 -4.87 2.87
CA THR A 273 15.00 -4.39 1.59
C THR A 273 13.68 -3.68 1.83
N TYR A 274 13.33 -2.71 0.96
CA TYR A 274 11.97 -2.18 0.94
C TYR A 274 11.06 -3.10 0.11
N ARG A 275 11.46 -3.37 -1.14
CA ARG A 275 10.79 -4.28 -2.10
C ARG A 275 11.83 -5.04 -2.91
N VAL A 276 11.43 -6.20 -3.42
CA VAL A 276 12.24 -7.03 -4.31
C VAL A 276 11.44 -7.34 -5.56
N TYR A 277 12.07 -7.17 -6.71
CA TYR A 277 11.51 -7.47 -8.01
C TYR A 277 12.41 -8.48 -8.73
N LYS A 278 11.83 -9.32 -9.57
CA LYS A 278 12.56 -10.22 -10.48
C LYS A 278 12.29 -9.73 -11.90
N TYR A 279 13.35 -9.38 -12.59
CA TYR A 279 13.34 -9.06 -14.02
C TYR A 279 13.88 -10.24 -14.80
N ARG A 280 13.36 -10.46 -16.00
CA ARG A 280 13.88 -11.44 -16.95
C ARG A 280 14.94 -10.83 -17.83
#